data_bdf1858013a1b9011dbf2c982b3407b9
#
_entry.id   bdf1858013a1b9011dbf2c982b3407b9
#
_cell.length_a   1.000
_cell.length_b   1.000
_cell.length_c   1.000
_cell.angle_alpha   90.00
_cell.angle_beta   90.00
_cell.angle_gamma   90.00
#
_symmetry.space_group_name_H-M   'P 1'
#
loop_
_entity.id
_entity.type
_entity.pdbx_description
1 polymer ?
#
loop_
_entity_poly.entity_id
_entity_poly.type
_entity_poly.pdbx_seq_one_letter_code
_entity_poly.pdbx_strand_id
1 'polypeptide(L)'
;MTDRRRFMAAALAAGLVPGWLQAKESPEFNWLWQVTSGSSSEAATALAAIKGGNRRDMTAGLILILRFVPERSAEITATLAALTGEAGPDDWFTWMLWQEKHPEFVPHPSFVAFMRDLYLRIDPAFDVFLRPDYLAPGPAKIRAEEIVWGGVRKDGIPALDNPALIAAEAATYLRADDLVFGVAINGDLRAYPLRIMGWHEMFNEVIGGVPVALAYCTLCGSGILYETAVKGRARPLIFGSSGFLYRSNKLMFDRETSSLWNQFTGKPVTGRLAGSGIELVQRPVVIARWDDWAAANPGTRVLALDTGYQRDYGSGVVYQDYFASRDLMFPAVADQSRARQKDFVFGIRQFGGAKAWPLAAFAKSPVINDAVAGFPVVLLGEADSRTVRAYERGDLRFSRRSGKLMTADGVEWQVAEDALTATDGRSLPRVAGSVSYWFAWDGYLGDGAELYRQGG
;
A
#
# COMPACT_ATOMS: atom_id res chain seq x y z
N MET A 1 20.20 8.56 -41.32
CA MET A 1 19.37 9.79 -41.27
C MET A 1 18.12 9.58 -42.12
N THR A 2 17.16 8.85 -41.60
CA THR A 2 15.89 8.51 -42.27
C THR A 2 14.74 8.98 -41.40
N ASP A 3 14.32 10.08 -41.73
CA ASP A 3 13.02 10.66 -41.99
C ASP A 3 11.95 10.59 -40.88
N ARG A 4 12.25 11.28 -39.76
CA ARG A 4 11.22 11.65 -38.75
C ARG A 4 10.11 12.55 -39.32
N ARG A 5 10.34 13.25 -40.43
CA ARG A 5 9.34 14.13 -41.06
C ARG A 5 8.26 13.38 -41.82
N ARG A 6 8.52 12.18 -42.33
CA ARG A 6 7.52 11.37 -43.01
C ARG A 6 6.54 10.68 -42.06
N PHE A 7 6.94 10.40 -40.82
CA PHE A 7 6.04 9.82 -39.82
C PHE A 7 5.02 10.84 -39.29
N MET A 8 5.40 12.12 -39.15
CA MET A 8 4.43 13.17 -38.76
C MET A 8 3.47 13.54 -39.88
N ALA A 9 3.88 13.48 -41.14
CA ALA A 9 3.02 13.77 -42.28
C ALA A 9 1.95 12.67 -42.54
N ALA A 10 2.26 11.41 -42.18
CA ALA A 10 1.31 10.30 -42.29
C ALA A 10 0.24 10.32 -41.17
N ALA A 11 0.57 10.86 -39.97
CA ALA A 11 -0.41 10.99 -38.87
C ALA A 11 -1.43 12.10 -39.12
N LEU A 12 -1.10 13.14 -39.87
CA LEU A 12 -2.00 14.23 -40.21
C LEU A 12 -3.02 13.82 -41.32
N ALA A 13 -2.74 12.76 -42.08
CA ALA A 13 -3.65 12.26 -43.11
C ALA A 13 -4.74 11.30 -42.61
N ALA A 14 -4.67 10.82 -41.36
CA ALA A 14 -5.60 9.83 -40.80
C ALA A 14 -6.53 10.35 -39.70
N GLY A 15 -6.53 11.63 -39.34
CA GLY A 15 -7.51 12.22 -38.40
C GLY A 15 -7.45 11.68 -36.95
N LEU A 16 -6.42 10.92 -36.55
CA LEU A 16 -6.27 10.33 -35.23
C LEU A 16 -5.08 10.95 -34.49
N VAL A 17 -5.21 12.22 -34.11
CA VAL A 17 -4.37 12.76 -33.03
C VAL A 17 -4.76 12.03 -31.75
N PRO A 18 -3.82 11.36 -31.04
CA PRO A 18 -4.14 10.72 -29.78
C PRO A 18 -4.83 11.72 -28.82
N GLY A 19 -5.94 11.35 -28.21
CA GLY A 19 -6.77 12.25 -27.40
C GLY A 19 -6.02 13.01 -26.30
N TRP A 20 -4.88 12.47 -25.83
CA TRP A 20 -4.03 13.14 -24.85
C TRP A 20 -3.20 14.30 -25.44
N LEU A 21 -2.89 14.30 -26.74
CA LEU A 21 -2.26 15.46 -27.40
C LEU A 21 -3.27 16.59 -27.57
N GLN A 22 -4.54 16.26 -27.91
CA GLN A 22 -5.63 17.24 -27.94
C GLN A 22 -5.89 17.83 -26.54
N ALA A 23 -5.78 17.02 -25.49
CA ALA A 23 -5.93 17.48 -24.11
C ALA A 23 -4.93 18.57 -23.72
N LYS A 24 -3.69 18.54 -24.24
CA LYS A 24 -2.66 19.59 -23.99
C LYS A 24 -2.90 20.89 -24.77
N GLU A 25 -3.71 20.86 -25.80
CA GLU A 25 -4.09 22.06 -26.56
C GLU A 25 -5.35 22.74 -26.01
N SER A 26 -5.98 22.13 -24.98
CA SER A 26 -7.21 22.67 -24.41
C SER A 26 -6.95 23.91 -23.54
N PRO A 27 -7.91 24.85 -23.51
CA PRO A 27 -7.84 25.99 -22.58
C PRO A 27 -7.69 25.55 -21.12
N GLU A 28 -8.32 24.45 -20.72
CA GLU A 28 -8.30 23.89 -19.37
C GLU A 28 -6.90 23.47 -18.94
N PHE A 29 -6.14 22.83 -19.82
CA PHE A 29 -4.74 22.51 -19.58
C PHE A 29 -3.91 23.76 -19.34
N ASN A 30 -4.12 24.78 -20.15
CA ASN A 30 -3.43 26.05 -20.03
C ASN A 30 -3.80 26.78 -18.73
N TRP A 31 -5.09 26.76 -18.32
CA TRP A 31 -5.53 27.35 -17.06
C TRP A 31 -4.82 26.72 -15.85
N LEU A 32 -4.69 25.40 -15.81
CA LEU A 32 -3.96 24.71 -14.73
C LEU A 32 -2.50 25.19 -14.67
N TRP A 33 -1.85 25.36 -15.81
CA TRP A 33 -0.49 25.88 -15.84
C TRP A 33 -0.38 27.36 -15.49
N GLN A 34 -1.34 28.18 -15.88
CA GLN A 34 -1.40 29.58 -15.46
C GLN A 34 -1.57 29.70 -13.94
N VAL A 35 -2.40 28.86 -13.34
CA VAL A 35 -2.55 28.81 -11.86
C VAL A 35 -1.29 28.29 -11.20
N THR A 36 -0.57 27.34 -11.82
CA THR A 36 0.63 26.73 -11.23
C THR A 36 1.86 27.64 -11.31
N SER A 37 2.13 28.25 -12.45
CA SER A 37 3.39 28.92 -12.73
C SER A 37 3.28 30.25 -13.52
N GLY A 38 2.06 30.69 -13.83
CA GLY A 38 1.85 31.99 -14.47
C GLY A 38 2.04 33.16 -13.49
N SER A 39 2.02 34.38 -14.00
CA SER A 39 1.95 35.59 -13.18
C SER A 39 0.67 35.64 -12.34
N SER A 40 0.62 36.49 -11.32
CA SER A 40 -0.60 36.66 -10.51
C SER A 40 -1.80 37.05 -11.36
N SER A 41 -1.62 37.86 -12.40
CA SER A 41 -2.69 38.27 -13.32
C SER A 41 -3.19 37.09 -14.17
N GLU A 42 -2.29 36.26 -14.69
CA GLU A 42 -2.66 35.06 -15.46
C GLU A 42 -3.40 34.06 -14.60
N ALA A 43 -2.92 33.80 -13.38
CA ALA A 43 -3.56 32.89 -12.43
C ALA A 43 -4.97 33.39 -12.05
N ALA A 44 -5.11 34.67 -11.73
CA ALA A 44 -6.41 35.27 -11.42
C ALA A 44 -7.39 35.19 -12.60
N THR A 45 -6.92 35.39 -13.83
CA THR A 45 -7.71 35.27 -15.04
C THR A 45 -8.18 33.81 -15.26
N ALA A 46 -7.28 32.83 -15.08
CA ALA A 46 -7.61 31.43 -15.20
C ALA A 46 -8.63 30.97 -14.14
N LEU A 47 -8.42 31.37 -12.86
CA LEU A 47 -9.35 31.06 -11.78
C LEU A 47 -10.72 31.69 -12.00
N ALA A 48 -10.76 32.93 -12.52
CA ALA A 48 -12.01 33.63 -12.88
C ALA A 48 -12.76 32.91 -14.02
N ALA A 49 -12.04 32.40 -15.04
CA ALA A 49 -12.62 31.63 -16.14
C ALA A 49 -13.18 30.29 -15.63
N ILE A 50 -12.44 29.58 -14.79
CA ILE A 50 -12.88 28.32 -14.17
C ILE A 50 -14.15 28.54 -13.33
N LYS A 51 -14.14 29.56 -12.46
CA LYS A 51 -15.27 29.91 -11.60
C LYS A 51 -16.48 30.39 -12.42
N GLY A 52 -16.28 31.31 -13.36
CA GLY A 52 -17.36 31.89 -14.19
C GLY A 52 -18.02 30.84 -15.10
N GLY A 53 -17.27 29.86 -15.57
CA GLY A 53 -17.77 28.75 -16.34
C GLY A 53 -18.36 27.60 -15.53
N ASN A 54 -18.38 27.71 -14.19
CA ASN A 54 -18.79 26.63 -13.25
C ASN A 54 -18.11 25.29 -13.57
N ARG A 55 -16.79 25.31 -13.84
CA ARG A 55 -16.01 24.17 -14.31
C ARG A 55 -15.66 23.23 -13.15
N ARG A 56 -16.66 22.46 -12.70
CA ARG A 56 -16.52 21.48 -11.60
C ARG A 56 -15.49 20.37 -11.94
N ASP A 57 -15.29 20.09 -13.22
CA ASP A 57 -14.30 19.17 -13.74
C ASP A 57 -12.84 19.62 -13.56
N MET A 58 -12.62 20.88 -13.16
CA MET A 58 -11.30 21.43 -12.84
C MET A 58 -10.90 21.24 -11.37
N THR A 59 -11.81 20.78 -10.54
CA THR A 59 -11.62 20.64 -9.08
C THR A 59 -10.38 19.81 -8.74
N ALA A 60 -10.21 18.65 -9.35
CA ALA A 60 -9.05 17.76 -9.09
C ALA A 60 -7.71 18.42 -9.45
N GLY A 61 -7.67 19.18 -10.56
CA GLY A 61 -6.48 19.94 -10.96
C GLY A 61 -6.11 21.02 -9.96
N LEU A 62 -7.11 21.76 -9.47
CA LEU A 62 -6.92 22.80 -8.45
C LEU A 62 -6.45 22.21 -7.12
N ILE A 63 -7.03 21.09 -6.70
CA ILE A 63 -6.60 20.35 -5.48
C ILE A 63 -5.16 19.87 -5.61
N LEU A 64 -4.78 19.33 -6.77
CA LEU A 64 -3.38 18.92 -7.01
C LEU A 64 -2.42 20.14 -6.91
N ILE A 65 -2.80 21.29 -7.46
CA ILE A 65 -1.98 22.52 -7.42
C ILE A 65 -1.77 23.01 -5.99
N LEU A 66 -2.77 22.92 -5.10
CA LEU A 66 -2.65 23.36 -3.70
C LEU A 66 -1.43 22.76 -2.99
N ARG A 67 -1.02 21.57 -3.36
CA ARG A 67 0.14 20.91 -2.77
C ARG A 67 1.47 21.58 -3.13
N PHE A 68 1.55 22.21 -4.30
CA PHE A 68 2.79 22.70 -4.89
C PHE A 68 2.90 24.22 -4.93
N VAL A 69 1.78 24.93 -4.72
CA VAL A 69 1.70 26.39 -4.84
C VAL A 69 0.98 26.97 -3.61
N PRO A 70 1.58 26.83 -2.41
CA PRO A 70 0.95 27.27 -1.16
C PRO A 70 0.69 28.78 -1.10
N GLU A 71 1.47 29.58 -1.84
CA GLU A 71 1.30 31.04 -1.91
C GLU A 71 -0.01 31.48 -2.59
N ARG A 72 -0.69 30.58 -3.30
CA ARG A 72 -1.99 30.81 -3.95
C ARG A 72 -3.13 30.04 -3.31
N SER A 73 -2.91 29.44 -2.15
CA SER A 73 -3.91 28.57 -1.51
C SER A 73 -5.24 29.28 -1.31
N ALA A 74 -5.25 30.52 -0.82
CA ALA A 74 -6.47 31.27 -0.59
C ALA A 74 -7.31 31.52 -1.86
N GLU A 75 -6.66 31.86 -2.99
CA GLU A 75 -7.34 32.07 -4.27
C GLU A 75 -7.90 30.78 -4.85
N ILE A 76 -7.14 29.70 -4.75
CA ILE A 76 -7.52 28.36 -5.23
C ILE A 76 -8.69 27.84 -4.40
N THR A 77 -8.63 27.93 -3.06
CA THR A 77 -9.68 27.41 -2.19
C THR A 77 -10.96 28.23 -2.28
N ALA A 78 -10.87 29.55 -2.49
CA ALA A 78 -12.04 30.35 -2.81
C ALA A 78 -12.73 29.93 -4.12
N THR A 79 -11.94 29.47 -5.10
CA THR A 79 -12.48 28.93 -6.36
C THR A 79 -13.09 27.55 -6.14
N LEU A 80 -12.41 26.67 -5.39
CA LEU A 80 -12.93 25.36 -5.01
C LEU A 80 -14.26 25.49 -4.25
N ALA A 81 -14.35 26.40 -3.28
CA ALA A 81 -15.57 26.67 -2.54
C ALA A 81 -16.73 27.09 -3.45
N ALA A 82 -16.45 27.92 -4.45
CA ALA A 82 -17.47 28.36 -5.42
C ALA A 82 -17.95 27.21 -6.33
N LEU A 83 -17.08 26.24 -6.67
CA LEU A 83 -17.41 25.11 -7.53
C LEU A 83 -18.12 23.98 -6.80
N THR A 84 -17.81 23.79 -5.52
CA THR A 84 -18.28 22.65 -4.72
C THR A 84 -19.42 22.99 -3.78
N GLY A 85 -19.52 24.25 -3.38
CA GLY A 85 -20.41 24.69 -2.31
C GLY A 85 -19.85 24.48 -0.90
N GLU A 86 -18.62 23.94 -0.79
CA GLU A 86 -17.98 23.63 0.49
C GLU A 86 -17.01 24.74 0.90
N ALA A 87 -17.10 25.17 2.14
CA ALA A 87 -16.10 26.07 2.73
C ALA A 87 -15.01 25.21 3.39
N GLY A 88 -13.87 25.06 2.72
CA GLY A 88 -12.70 24.34 3.25
C GLY A 88 -11.59 25.28 3.71
N PRO A 89 -10.67 24.80 4.59
CA PRO A 89 -9.45 25.52 4.92
C PRO A 89 -8.50 25.58 3.70
N ASP A 90 -7.51 26.50 3.79
CA ASP A 90 -6.55 26.73 2.71
C ASP A 90 -5.44 25.67 2.68
N ASP A 91 -5.79 24.39 2.82
CA ASP A 91 -4.83 23.28 2.83
C ASP A 91 -5.20 22.13 1.89
N TRP A 92 -4.18 21.58 1.30
CA TRP A 92 -4.27 20.46 0.39
C TRP A 92 -4.84 19.19 1.03
N PHE A 93 -4.47 18.90 2.30
CA PHE A 93 -4.85 17.66 2.98
C PHE A 93 -6.36 17.51 3.11
N THR A 94 -7.03 18.58 3.56
CA THR A 94 -8.49 18.60 3.72
C THR A 94 -9.21 18.46 2.39
N TRP A 95 -8.74 19.14 1.34
CA TRP A 95 -9.35 19.05 0.01
C TRP A 95 -9.14 17.66 -0.63
N MET A 96 -8.04 16.97 -0.36
CA MET A 96 -7.87 15.59 -0.78
C MET A 96 -8.84 14.64 -0.08
N LEU A 97 -9.09 14.80 1.23
CA LEU A 97 -10.11 14.04 1.96
C LEU A 97 -11.51 14.29 1.40
N TRP A 98 -11.79 15.55 1.02
CA TRP A 98 -13.05 15.91 0.36
C TRP A 98 -13.15 15.19 -1.00
N GLN A 99 -12.13 15.27 -1.83
CA GLN A 99 -12.08 14.65 -3.16
C GLN A 99 -12.29 13.12 -3.11
N GLU A 100 -11.71 12.45 -2.12
CA GLU A 100 -11.89 11.03 -1.93
C GLU A 100 -13.35 10.65 -1.69
N LYS A 101 -14.09 11.49 -0.95
CA LYS A 101 -15.52 11.32 -0.64
C LYS A 101 -16.47 11.73 -1.77
N HIS A 102 -15.99 12.46 -2.76
CA HIS A 102 -16.80 13.03 -3.85
C HIS A 102 -16.38 12.53 -5.24
N PRO A 103 -16.59 11.22 -5.52
CA PRO A 103 -16.23 10.61 -6.81
C PRO A 103 -17.04 11.16 -8.00
N GLU A 104 -18.15 11.86 -7.76
CA GLU A 104 -18.97 12.50 -8.77
C GLU A 104 -18.29 13.72 -9.43
N PHE A 105 -17.22 14.24 -8.86
CA PHE A 105 -16.40 15.30 -9.45
C PHE A 105 -15.34 14.69 -10.37
N VAL A 106 -15.79 14.22 -11.53
CA VAL A 106 -14.91 13.59 -12.53
C VAL A 106 -13.97 14.64 -13.14
N PRO A 107 -12.64 14.42 -13.12
CA PRO A 107 -11.69 15.36 -13.69
C PRO A 107 -11.85 15.57 -15.20
N HIS A 108 -11.56 16.79 -15.66
CA HIS A 108 -11.45 17.08 -17.08
C HIS A 108 -10.38 16.17 -17.75
N PRO A 109 -10.56 15.76 -19.02
CA PRO A 109 -9.60 14.91 -19.73
C PRO A 109 -8.15 15.44 -19.76
N SER A 110 -7.94 16.77 -19.62
CA SER A 110 -6.60 17.37 -19.52
C SER A 110 -5.89 17.11 -18.18
N PHE A 111 -6.62 16.67 -17.15
CA PHE A 111 -6.05 16.46 -15.81
C PHE A 111 -4.88 15.49 -15.81
N VAL A 112 -5.01 14.33 -16.46
CA VAL A 112 -3.94 13.33 -16.49
C VAL A 112 -2.69 13.86 -17.20
N ALA A 113 -2.87 14.59 -18.30
CA ALA A 113 -1.75 15.21 -19.01
C ALA A 113 -1.05 16.28 -18.16
N PHE A 114 -1.82 17.09 -17.43
CA PHE A 114 -1.32 18.10 -16.51
C PHE A 114 -0.56 17.45 -15.32
N MET A 115 -1.18 16.48 -14.65
CA MET A 115 -0.58 15.75 -13.54
C MET A 115 0.74 15.09 -13.95
N ARG A 116 0.76 14.43 -15.11
CA ARG A 116 1.98 13.85 -15.68
C ARG A 116 3.07 14.91 -15.86
N ASP A 117 2.77 16.00 -16.57
CA ASP A 117 3.77 17.03 -16.83
C ASP A 117 4.26 17.72 -15.55
N LEU A 118 3.40 17.86 -14.55
CA LEU A 118 3.76 18.37 -13.22
C LEU A 118 4.72 17.41 -12.51
N TYR A 119 4.39 16.14 -12.42
CA TYR A 119 5.23 15.14 -11.74
C TYR A 119 6.55 14.85 -12.47
N LEU A 120 6.60 14.97 -13.81
CA LEU A 120 7.86 14.83 -14.56
C LEU A 120 8.86 15.95 -14.26
N ARG A 121 8.43 17.10 -13.72
CA ARG A 121 9.35 18.13 -13.20
C ARG A 121 10.03 17.71 -11.91
N ILE A 122 9.45 16.78 -11.15
CA ILE A 122 10.02 16.20 -9.93
C ILE A 122 11.00 15.07 -10.28
N ASP A 123 10.55 14.13 -11.13
CA ASP A 123 11.35 13.01 -11.61
C ASP A 123 10.90 12.58 -13.00
N PRO A 124 11.73 12.77 -14.03
CA PRO A 124 11.43 12.31 -15.39
C PRO A 124 11.16 10.80 -15.48
N ALA A 125 11.67 9.99 -14.54
CA ALA A 125 11.44 8.55 -14.49
C ALA A 125 9.98 8.17 -14.17
N PHE A 126 9.14 9.11 -13.71
CA PHE A 126 7.72 8.88 -13.52
C PHE A 126 6.93 8.70 -14.82
N ASP A 127 7.52 9.04 -15.97
CA ASP A 127 6.88 8.90 -17.27
C ASP A 127 6.32 7.50 -17.54
N VAL A 128 7.04 6.48 -17.08
CA VAL A 128 6.65 5.07 -17.27
C VAL A 128 5.33 4.70 -16.57
N PHE A 129 4.93 5.44 -15.55
CA PHE A 129 3.71 5.21 -14.77
C PHE A 129 2.54 6.09 -15.19
N LEU A 130 2.83 7.32 -15.63
CA LEU A 130 1.84 8.39 -15.80
C LEU A 130 1.40 8.57 -17.25
N ARG A 131 1.49 7.54 -18.04
CA ARG A 131 1.01 7.58 -19.42
C ARG A 131 -0.50 7.75 -19.43
N PRO A 132 -1.04 8.68 -20.27
CA PRO A 132 -2.48 8.93 -20.33
C PRO A 132 -3.33 7.70 -20.66
N ASP A 133 -2.81 6.80 -21.50
CA ASP A 133 -3.47 5.53 -21.83
C ASP A 133 -3.54 4.55 -20.65
N TYR A 134 -2.68 4.71 -19.62
CA TYR A 134 -2.69 3.89 -18.40
C TYR A 134 -3.64 4.42 -17.34
N LEU A 135 -3.83 5.75 -17.31
CA LEU A 135 -4.60 6.44 -16.30
C LEU A 135 -6.01 6.84 -16.76
N ALA A 136 -6.34 6.58 -18.02
CA ALA A 136 -7.68 6.84 -18.53
C ALA A 136 -8.74 6.01 -17.78
N PRO A 137 -9.97 6.54 -17.62
CA PRO A 137 -11.08 5.78 -17.06
C PRO A 137 -11.32 4.48 -17.85
N GLY A 138 -11.54 3.37 -17.12
CA GLY A 138 -11.70 2.04 -17.70
C GLY A 138 -10.43 1.19 -17.64
N PRO A 139 -9.29 1.55 -18.30
CA PRO A 139 -8.00 0.92 -18.06
C PRO A 139 -7.54 1.02 -16.61
N ALA A 140 -7.50 2.21 -16.02
CA ALA A 140 -7.20 2.38 -14.62
C ALA A 140 -8.28 1.77 -13.72
N LYS A 141 -7.85 1.09 -12.63
CA LYS A 141 -8.72 0.48 -11.61
C LYS A 141 -8.78 1.30 -10.34
N ILE A 142 -8.13 2.45 -10.34
CA ILE A 142 -8.16 3.48 -9.30
C ILE A 142 -8.35 4.84 -9.95
N ARG A 143 -8.80 5.82 -9.20
CA ARG A 143 -8.99 7.19 -9.65
C ARG A 143 -7.63 7.87 -9.76
N ALA A 144 -7.31 8.45 -10.93
CA ALA A 144 -6.03 9.10 -11.18
C ALA A 144 -5.76 10.29 -10.25
N GLU A 145 -6.81 11.04 -9.90
CA GLU A 145 -6.75 12.20 -9.00
C GLU A 145 -6.45 11.82 -7.54
N GLU A 146 -6.56 10.55 -7.18
CA GLU A 146 -6.17 10.03 -5.86
C GLU A 146 -4.74 9.48 -5.83
N ILE A 147 -4.02 9.49 -6.97
CA ILE A 147 -2.61 9.12 -7.02
C ILE A 147 -1.77 10.31 -6.56
N VAL A 148 -1.06 10.14 -5.45
CA VAL A 148 -0.31 11.17 -4.78
C VAL A 148 1.18 10.85 -4.79
N TRP A 149 2.03 11.83 -5.11
CA TRP A 149 3.47 11.68 -4.91
C TRP A 149 3.82 11.56 -3.42
N GLY A 150 4.50 10.49 -3.04
CA GLY A 150 4.86 10.17 -1.64
C GLY A 150 6.11 10.87 -1.12
N GLY A 151 6.63 11.89 -1.82
CA GLY A 151 7.83 12.63 -1.39
C GLY A 151 9.16 12.03 -1.85
N VAL A 152 9.16 10.88 -2.53
CA VAL A 152 10.36 10.19 -3.01
C VAL A 152 10.30 9.94 -4.51
N ARG A 153 11.47 9.84 -5.16
CA ARG A 153 11.58 9.51 -6.58
C ARG A 153 11.29 8.03 -6.83
N LYS A 154 11.17 7.66 -8.10
CA LYS A 154 11.13 6.24 -8.49
C LYS A 154 12.35 5.51 -7.94
N ASP A 155 12.15 4.39 -7.23
CA ASP A 155 13.19 3.64 -6.50
C ASP A 155 14.00 4.49 -5.49
N GLY A 156 13.50 5.67 -5.08
CA GLY A 156 14.12 6.50 -4.05
C GLY A 156 14.15 5.81 -2.67
N ILE A 157 13.26 4.85 -2.46
CA ILE A 157 13.33 3.84 -1.41
C ILE A 157 13.75 2.54 -2.11
N PRO A 158 15.06 2.17 -2.07
CA PRO A 158 15.57 1.05 -2.85
C PRO A 158 15.12 -0.29 -2.27
N ALA A 159 14.52 -1.14 -3.11
CA ALA A 159 14.23 -2.51 -2.74
C ALA A 159 15.51 -3.33 -2.52
N LEU A 160 15.44 -4.33 -1.65
CA LEU A 160 16.52 -5.31 -1.44
C LEU A 160 16.27 -6.53 -2.33
N ASP A 161 17.10 -6.72 -3.34
CA ASP A 161 16.99 -7.86 -4.25
C ASP A 161 18.00 -8.94 -3.85
N ASN A 162 17.52 -10.09 -3.35
CA ASN A 162 18.32 -11.21 -2.81
C ASN A 162 19.39 -10.75 -1.81
N PRO A 163 19.01 -10.04 -0.72
CA PRO A 163 19.97 -9.49 0.22
C PRO A 163 20.74 -10.59 0.97
N ALA A 164 21.91 -10.24 1.48
CA ALA A 164 22.71 -11.14 2.28
C ALA A 164 22.00 -11.48 3.60
N LEU A 165 22.08 -12.76 3.98
CA LEU A 165 21.54 -13.28 5.22
C LEU A 165 22.68 -13.85 6.07
N ILE A 166 22.59 -13.66 7.38
CA ILE A 166 23.52 -14.21 8.37
C ILE A 166 22.80 -15.18 9.32
N ALA A 167 23.55 -16.00 10.01
CA ALA A 167 23.02 -16.85 11.07
C ALA A 167 22.49 -16.00 12.25
N ALA A 168 21.51 -16.51 12.96
CA ALA A 168 20.90 -15.82 14.09
C ALA A 168 21.90 -15.36 15.13
N GLU A 169 22.90 -16.19 15.44
CA GLU A 169 23.94 -15.95 16.43
C GLU A 169 24.90 -14.79 16.02
N ALA A 170 25.02 -14.54 14.72
CA ALA A 170 25.82 -13.45 14.16
C ALA A 170 25.09 -12.10 14.15
N ALA A 171 23.78 -12.10 14.41
CA ALA A 171 22.94 -10.90 14.38
C ALA A 171 23.06 -10.05 15.65
N THR A 172 24.27 -9.77 16.10
CA THR A 172 24.57 -9.02 17.33
C THR A 172 24.08 -7.55 17.32
N TYR A 173 23.66 -7.04 16.18
CA TYR A 173 23.08 -5.72 16.03
C TYR A 173 21.61 -5.65 16.47
N LEU A 174 20.93 -6.79 16.64
CA LEU A 174 19.53 -6.86 17.09
C LEU A 174 19.44 -6.92 18.60
N ARG A 175 18.43 -6.24 19.13
CA ARG A 175 17.99 -6.38 20.51
C ARG A 175 16.88 -7.41 20.60
N ALA A 176 16.67 -7.98 21.78
CA ALA A 176 15.63 -8.96 22.03
C ALA A 176 14.23 -8.47 21.62
N ASP A 177 13.94 -7.20 21.86
CA ASP A 177 12.66 -6.54 21.62
C ASP A 177 12.51 -5.91 20.21
N ASP A 178 13.57 -5.94 19.38
CA ASP A 178 13.47 -5.49 17.98
C ASP A 178 12.42 -6.31 17.23
N LEU A 179 11.54 -5.63 16.49
CA LEU A 179 10.53 -6.31 15.69
C LEU A 179 11.10 -6.78 14.35
N VAL A 180 10.72 -7.99 13.97
CA VAL A 180 11.08 -8.59 12.68
C VAL A 180 9.84 -9.06 11.93
N PHE A 181 9.90 -9.04 10.60
CA PHE A 181 9.04 -9.87 9.78
C PHE A 181 9.63 -11.27 9.74
N GLY A 182 8.93 -12.24 10.33
CA GLY A 182 9.27 -13.65 10.27
C GLY A 182 8.58 -14.34 9.09
N VAL A 183 9.36 -15.05 8.29
CA VAL A 183 8.89 -15.78 7.11
C VAL A 183 9.37 -17.23 7.19
N ALA A 184 8.45 -18.16 6.96
CA ALA A 184 8.74 -19.59 6.89
C ALA A 184 8.08 -20.17 5.64
N ILE A 185 8.88 -20.69 4.71
CA ILE A 185 8.40 -21.34 3.48
C ILE A 185 9.22 -22.61 3.26
N ASN A 186 8.55 -23.75 3.19
CA ASN A 186 9.18 -25.05 2.92
C ASN A 186 10.41 -25.34 3.80
N GLY A 187 10.37 -24.95 5.09
CA GLY A 187 11.47 -25.13 6.04
C GLY A 187 12.59 -24.08 5.95
N ASP A 188 12.55 -23.16 5.00
CA ASP A 188 13.47 -22.00 4.96
C ASP A 188 12.89 -20.90 5.85
N LEU A 189 13.58 -20.64 6.97
CA LEU A 189 13.19 -19.72 8.04
C LEU A 189 14.02 -18.45 7.94
N ARG A 190 13.37 -17.29 7.84
CA ARG A 190 14.04 -15.99 7.67
C ARG A 190 13.42 -14.89 8.51
N ALA A 191 14.25 -13.97 8.98
CA ALA A 191 13.83 -12.77 9.70
C ALA A 191 14.33 -11.50 9.02
N TYR A 192 13.45 -10.52 8.88
CA TYR A 192 13.73 -9.22 8.27
C TYR A 192 13.40 -8.12 9.27
N PRO A 193 14.40 -7.51 9.94
CA PRO A 193 14.17 -6.51 10.96
C PRO A 193 13.44 -5.28 10.42
N LEU A 194 12.39 -4.84 11.13
CA LEU A 194 11.59 -3.68 10.73
C LEU A 194 12.44 -2.40 10.67
N ARG A 195 13.48 -2.29 11.51
CA ARG A 195 14.43 -1.18 11.51
C ARG A 195 15.22 -1.05 10.20
N ILE A 196 15.46 -2.17 9.50
CA ILE A 196 16.07 -2.19 8.16
C ILE A 196 14.97 -2.03 7.11
N MET A 197 13.90 -2.80 7.23
CA MET A 197 12.80 -2.75 6.26
C MET A 197 12.10 -1.40 6.20
N GLY A 198 12.14 -0.58 7.24
CA GLY A 198 11.65 0.80 7.23
C GLY A 198 12.38 1.72 6.24
N TRP A 199 13.62 1.43 5.90
CA TRP A 199 14.42 2.17 4.90
C TRP A 199 14.29 1.63 3.48
N HIS A 200 13.87 0.36 3.32
CA HIS A 200 13.85 -0.33 2.04
C HIS A 200 12.44 -0.67 1.56
N GLU A 201 11.51 -0.83 2.48
CA GLU A 201 10.08 -1.06 2.22
C GLU A 201 9.77 -2.25 1.28
N MET A 202 10.77 -2.95 0.78
CA MET A 202 10.58 -4.08 -0.12
C MET A 202 11.82 -4.98 -0.17
N PHE A 203 11.58 -6.28 -0.22
CA PHE A 203 12.57 -7.21 -0.75
C PHE A 203 11.97 -8.09 -1.86
N ASN A 204 12.82 -8.60 -2.74
CA ASN A 204 12.53 -9.63 -3.73
C ASN A 204 13.51 -10.77 -3.54
N GLU A 205 13.01 -11.99 -3.28
CA GLU A 205 13.84 -13.15 -2.98
C GLU A 205 13.22 -14.47 -3.44
N VAL A 206 14.01 -15.55 -3.35
CA VAL A 206 13.52 -16.94 -3.39
C VAL A 206 13.68 -17.55 -2.00
N ILE A 207 12.56 -17.91 -1.37
CA ILE A 207 12.53 -18.51 -0.02
C ILE A 207 11.94 -19.90 -0.14
N GLY A 208 12.67 -20.93 0.32
CA GLY A 208 12.22 -22.32 0.21
C GLY A 208 11.86 -22.76 -1.20
N GLY A 209 12.53 -22.21 -2.23
CA GLY A 209 12.25 -22.46 -3.64
C GLY A 209 11.09 -21.66 -4.23
N VAL A 210 10.41 -20.81 -3.45
CA VAL A 210 9.29 -19.96 -3.89
C VAL A 210 9.76 -18.54 -4.11
N PRO A 211 9.60 -17.95 -5.31
CA PRO A 211 9.91 -16.55 -5.53
C PRO A 211 8.84 -15.66 -4.86
N VAL A 212 9.29 -14.74 -4.03
CA VAL A 212 8.43 -13.87 -3.22
C VAL A 212 8.91 -12.43 -3.21
N ALA A 213 7.98 -11.52 -2.92
CA ALA A 213 8.28 -10.13 -2.55
C ALA A 213 7.53 -9.77 -1.28
N LEU A 214 8.22 -9.20 -0.30
CA LEU A 214 7.57 -8.50 0.80
C LEU A 214 7.39 -7.04 0.38
N ALA A 215 6.19 -6.53 0.45
CA ALA A 215 5.91 -5.11 0.33
C ALA A 215 5.53 -4.55 1.71
N TYR A 216 6.38 -3.68 2.25
CA TYR A 216 6.15 -2.99 3.51
C TYR A 216 5.77 -1.53 3.22
N CYS A 217 4.56 -1.14 3.60
CA CYS A 217 4.14 0.26 3.64
C CYS A 217 4.35 0.76 5.07
N THR A 218 5.39 1.55 5.31
CA THR A 218 5.70 2.13 6.63
C THR A 218 4.56 3.02 7.14
N LEU A 219 3.98 3.82 6.24
CA LEU A 219 2.86 4.71 6.55
C LEU A 219 1.60 3.94 6.97
N CYS A 220 1.40 2.74 6.42
CA CYS A 220 0.25 1.88 6.71
C CYS A 220 0.50 0.90 7.87
N GLY A 221 1.75 0.79 8.32
CA GLY A 221 2.17 -0.25 9.27
C GLY A 221 1.98 -1.68 8.74
N SER A 222 1.92 -1.87 7.40
CA SER A 222 1.55 -3.14 6.78
C SER A 222 2.70 -3.77 6.00
N GLY A 223 3.09 -4.99 6.37
CA GLY A 223 3.98 -5.85 5.58
C GLY A 223 3.19 -7.01 5.00
N ILE A 224 3.18 -7.15 3.69
CA ILE A 224 2.46 -8.21 2.99
C ILE A 224 3.42 -8.97 2.09
N LEU A 225 3.46 -10.29 2.27
CA LEU A 225 4.30 -11.19 1.50
C LEU A 225 3.50 -11.80 0.35
N TYR A 226 4.01 -11.68 -0.86
CA TYR A 226 3.38 -12.20 -2.06
C TYR A 226 4.27 -13.19 -2.79
N GLU A 227 3.69 -14.24 -3.36
CA GLU A 227 4.33 -14.98 -4.43
C GLU A 227 4.39 -14.15 -5.69
N THR A 228 5.53 -14.16 -6.37
CA THR A 228 5.74 -13.35 -7.56
C THR A 228 5.76 -14.18 -8.85
N ALA A 229 5.69 -15.50 -8.75
CA ALA A 229 5.42 -16.37 -9.90
C ALA A 229 3.95 -16.26 -10.31
N VAL A 230 3.70 -15.77 -11.52
CA VAL A 230 2.37 -15.58 -12.05
C VAL A 230 2.13 -16.55 -13.22
N LYS A 231 1.00 -17.24 -13.21
CA LYS A 231 0.62 -18.17 -14.29
C LYS A 231 0.68 -17.48 -15.67
N GLY A 232 1.33 -18.12 -16.61
CA GLY A 232 1.48 -17.62 -17.98
C GLY A 232 2.66 -16.67 -18.19
N ARG A 233 3.46 -16.38 -17.15
CA ARG A 233 4.71 -15.62 -17.27
C ARG A 233 5.92 -16.54 -17.14
N ALA A 234 6.94 -16.29 -17.96
CA ALA A 234 8.16 -17.12 -17.99
C ALA A 234 9.08 -16.85 -16.78
N ARG A 235 8.97 -15.68 -16.15
CA ARG A 235 9.79 -15.28 -15.00
C ARG A 235 8.91 -14.69 -13.91
N PRO A 236 9.31 -14.82 -12.63
CA PRO A 236 8.66 -14.14 -11.52
C PRO A 236 8.74 -12.61 -11.69
N LEU A 237 7.74 -11.92 -11.18
CA LEU A 237 7.77 -10.45 -11.14
C LEU A 237 8.75 -9.97 -10.07
N ILE A 238 9.46 -8.89 -10.37
CA ILE A 238 10.34 -8.17 -9.45
C ILE A 238 9.71 -6.80 -9.21
N PHE A 239 9.54 -6.42 -7.95
CA PHE A 239 8.87 -5.20 -7.58
C PHE A 239 9.83 -4.12 -7.08
N GLY A 240 9.42 -2.85 -7.24
CA GLY A 240 10.11 -1.67 -6.77
C GLY A 240 9.16 -0.63 -6.18
N SER A 241 9.73 0.43 -5.59
CA SER A 241 8.98 1.56 -5.05
C SER A 241 8.73 2.59 -6.14
N SER A 242 7.44 2.86 -6.44
CA SER A 242 7.08 3.82 -7.48
C SER A 242 7.30 5.29 -7.07
N GLY A 243 7.30 5.57 -5.77
CA GLY A 243 7.23 6.94 -5.23
C GLY A 243 5.80 7.47 -5.12
N PHE A 244 4.79 6.71 -5.54
CA PHE A 244 3.38 7.10 -5.47
C PHE A 244 2.62 6.35 -4.38
N LEU A 245 1.59 7.03 -3.89
CA LEU A 245 0.60 6.53 -2.93
C LEU A 245 -0.79 6.61 -3.56
N TYR A 246 -1.67 5.76 -3.10
CA TYR A 246 -3.11 5.82 -3.33
C TYR A 246 -3.82 5.68 -1.98
N ARG A 247 -4.59 6.68 -1.57
CA ARG A 247 -5.23 6.72 -0.23
C ARG A 247 -4.23 6.43 0.89
N SER A 248 -3.12 7.16 0.88
CA SER A 248 -1.99 7.01 1.82
C SER A 248 -1.32 5.63 1.84
N ASN A 249 -1.67 4.72 0.94
CA ASN A 249 -1.05 3.41 0.80
C ASN A 249 -0.08 3.36 -0.38
N LYS A 250 0.99 2.60 -0.22
CA LYS A 250 2.02 2.41 -1.23
C LYS A 250 1.48 1.81 -2.52
N LEU A 251 1.80 2.45 -3.65
CA LEU A 251 1.76 1.82 -4.96
C LEU A 251 3.15 1.27 -5.29
N MET A 252 3.28 -0.05 -5.36
CA MET A 252 4.49 -0.68 -5.89
C MET A 252 4.41 -0.79 -7.41
N PHE A 253 5.51 -1.05 -8.10
CA PHE A 253 5.50 -1.30 -9.53
C PHE A 253 6.29 -2.56 -9.89
N ASP A 254 5.87 -3.30 -10.92
CA ASP A 254 6.70 -4.35 -11.47
C ASP A 254 7.73 -3.79 -12.46
N ARG A 255 8.98 -4.30 -12.38
CA ARG A 255 10.10 -3.81 -13.17
C ARG A 255 10.01 -4.17 -14.65
N GLU A 256 9.19 -5.16 -15.01
CA GLU A 256 9.08 -5.63 -16.39
C GLU A 256 8.12 -4.77 -17.22
N THR A 257 6.94 -4.44 -16.67
CA THR A 257 5.90 -3.72 -17.39
C THR A 257 5.71 -2.28 -16.91
N SER A 258 6.28 -1.92 -15.77
CA SER A 258 6.05 -0.65 -15.06
C SER A 258 4.58 -0.41 -14.73
N SER A 259 3.78 -1.47 -14.59
CA SER A 259 2.42 -1.32 -14.08
C SER A 259 2.47 -0.98 -12.60
N LEU A 260 1.57 -0.09 -12.14
CA LEU A 260 1.39 0.17 -10.71
C LEU A 260 0.47 -0.89 -10.10
N TRP A 261 0.83 -1.33 -8.90
CA TRP A 261 0.13 -2.35 -8.15
C TRP A 261 -0.30 -1.81 -6.80
N ASN A 262 -1.52 -2.15 -6.42
CA ASN A 262 -1.98 -1.91 -5.07
C ASN A 262 -1.27 -2.88 -4.11
N GLN A 263 -0.47 -2.34 -3.21
CA GLN A 263 0.31 -3.14 -2.24
C GLN A 263 -0.60 -3.98 -1.34
N PHE A 264 -1.79 -3.47 -1.01
CA PHE A 264 -2.70 -4.12 -0.07
C PHE A 264 -3.44 -5.30 -0.69
N THR A 265 -3.77 -5.23 -1.98
CA THR A 265 -4.57 -6.25 -2.67
C THR A 265 -3.73 -7.19 -3.56
N GLY A 266 -2.49 -6.82 -3.88
CA GLY A 266 -1.66 -7.60 -4.82
C GLY A 266 -2.19 -7.57 -6.26
N LYS A 267 -2.97 -6.54 -6.64
CA LYS A 267 -3.55 -6.38 -7.98
C LYS A 267 -2.91 -5.22 -8.73
N PRO A 268 -2.68 -5.37 -10.05
CA PRO A 268 -2.25 -4.24 -10.87
C PRO A 268 -3.43 -3.28 -11.07
N VAL A 269 -3.19 -1.99 -10.83
CA VAL A 269 -4.24 -0.95 -10.84
C VAL A 269 -4.12 0.03 -12.00
N THR A 270 -2.91 0.23 -12.53
CA THR A 270 -2.66 0.99 -13.76
C THR A 270 -1.58 0.32 -14.59
N GLY A 271 -1.42 0.73 -15.85
CA GLY A 271 -0.40 0.20 -16.74
C GLY A 271 -0.86 -1.03 -17.53
N ARG A 272 0.10 -1.72 -18.15
CA ARG A 272 -0.17 -2.82 -19.09
C ARG A 272 -0.87 -4.02 -18.48
N LEU A 273 -0.71 -4.24 -17.18
CA LEU A 273 -1.31 -5.38 -16.48
C LEU A 273 -2.65 -5.03 -15.81
N ALA A 274 -3.05 -3.77 -15.79
CA ALA A 274 -4.34 -3.39 -15.25
C ALA A 274 -5.48 -4.10 -16.01
N GLY A 275 -6.40 -4.73 -15.25
CA GLY A 275 -7.49 -5.49 -15.85
C GLY A 275 -7.12 -6.88 -16.39
N SER A 276 -5.86 -7.34 -16.22
CA SER A 276 -5.43 -8.68 -16.62
C SER A 276 -6.03 -9.82 -15.79
N GLY A 277 -6.70 -9.51 -14.68
CA GLY A 277 -7.21 -10.51 -13.74
C GLY A 277 -6.12 -11.09 -12.83
N ILE A 278 -4.88 -10.63 -12.91
CA ILE A 278 -3.80 -11.08 -12.03
C ILE A 278 -4.08 -10.58 -10.60
N GLU A 279 -3.99 -11.51 -9.66
CA GLU A 279 -3.93 -11.24 -8.23
C GLU A 279 -2.79 -12.10 -7.65
N LEU A 280 -1.85 -11.46 -6.96
CA LEU A 280 -0.72 -12.16 -6.33
C LEU A 280 -1.22 -13.00 -5.16
N VAL A 281 -0.67 -14.19 -5.02
CA VAL A 281 -0.99 -15.06 -3.88
C VAL A 281 -0.29 -14.53 -2.64
N GLN A 282 -1.06 -14.16 -1.63
CA GLN A 282 -0.53 -13.76 -0.33
C GLN A 282 -0.03 -14.97 0.44
N ARG A 283 1.20 -14.86 1.00
CA ARG A 283 1.79 -15.85 1.89
C ARG A 283 1.75 -15.37 3.34
N PRO A 284 1.72 -16.29 4.31
CA PRO A 284 1.86 -15.92 5.71
C PRO A 284 3.17 -15.21 5.98
N VAL A 285 3.08 -14.14 6.76
CA VAL A 285 4.19 -13.42 7.37
C VAL A 285 3.75 -13.03 8.77
N VAL A 286 4.67 -12.99 9.73
CA VAL A 286 4.36 -12.58 11.09
C VAL A 286 5.28 -11.43 11.50
N ILE A 287 4.74 -10.46 12.25
CA ILE A 287 5.56 -9.54 13.04
C ILE A 287 5.77 -10.19 14.40
N ALA A 288 7.01 -10.26 14.86
CA ALA A 288 7.36 -10.82 16.18
C ALA A 288 8.55 -10.08 16.76
N ARG A 289 8.76 -10.18 18.06
CA ARG A 289 10.05 -9.80 18.69
C ARG A 289 11.13 -10.74 18.20
N TRP A 290 12.34 -10.23 18.09
CA TRP A 290 13.47 -11.02 17.61
C TRP A 290 13.76 -12.24 18.47
N ASP A 291 13.79 -12.08 19.81
CA ASP A 291 14.04 -13.19 20.74
C ASP A 291 12.96 -14.27 20.64
N ASP A 292 11.69 -13.91 20.56
CA ASP A 292 10.56 -14.84 20.39
C ASP A 292 10.65 -15.61 19.08
N TRP A 293 10.97 -14.87 17.99
CA TRP A 293 11.13 -15.49 16.67
C TRP A 293 12.30 -16.48 16.64
N ALA A 294 13.47 -16.05 17.11
CA ALA A 294 14.69 -16.87 17.11
C ALA A 294 14.55 -18.11 18.00
N ALA A 295 13.92 -17.98 19.16
CA ALA A 295 13.66 -19.09 20.06
C ALA A 295 12.68 -20.11 19.47
N ALA A 296 11.61 -19.64 18.80
CA ALA A 296 10.61 -20.50 18.18
C ALA A 296 11.09 -21.15 16.86
N ASN A 297 12.08 -20.55 16.18
CA ASN A 297 12.56 -20.95 14.86
C ASN A 297 14.09 -21.18 14.83
N PRO A 298 14.60 -22.23 15.49
CA PRO A 298 16.03 -22.54 15.51
C PRO A 298 16.57 -22.70 14.07
N GLY A 299 17.76 -22.13 13.82
CA GLY A 299 18.37 -22.16 12.49
C GLY A 299 17.82 -21.09 11.52
N THR A 300 16.98 -20.16 12.00
CA THR A 300 16.55 -19.02 11.21
C THR A 300 17.75 -18.20 10.74
N ARG A 301 17.69 -17.72 9.51
CA ARG A 301 18.63 -16.73 8.98
C ARG A 301 18.02 -15.33 9.09
N VAL A 302 18.85 -14.33 9.26
CA VAL A 302 18.38 -12.95 9.40
C VAL A 302 19.07 -12.03 8.40
N LEU A 303 18.37 -11.03 7.92
CA LEU A 303 18.88 -10.01 7.00
C LEU A 303 20.15 -9.37 7.59
N ALA A 304 21.25 -9.41 6.83
CA ALA A 304 22.51 -8.77 7.25
C ALA A 304 22.36 -7.26 7.36
N LEU A 305 23.10 -6.65 8.29
CA LEU A 305 23.13 -5.19 8.44
C LEU A 305 23.77 -4.51 7.21
N ASP A 306 24.72 -5.18 6.57
CA ASP A 306 25.28 -4.73 5.28
C ASP A 306 24.29 -5.05 4.15
N THR A 307 23.48 -4.08 3.82
CA THR A 307 22.49 -4.15 2.75
C THR A 307 23.02 -3.64 1.40
N GLY A 308 24.26 -3.17 1.34
CA GLY A 308 24.82 -2.44 0.21
C GLY A 308 24.43 -0.95 0.18
N TYR A 309 23.69 -0.47 1.18
CA TYR A 309 23.26 0.93 1.29
C TYR A 309 23.71 1.53 2.62
N GLN A 310 24.10 2.81 2.58
CA GLN A 310 24.42 3.56 3.80
C GLN A 310 23.14 4.21 4.35
N ARG A 311 22.64 3.69 5.48
CA ARG A 311 21.47 4.19 6.21
C ARG A 311 21.74 4.06 7.71
N ASP A 312 21.10 4.88 8.51
CA ASP A 312 21.06 4.68 9.96
C ASP A 312 20.00 3.62 10.30
N TYR A 313 20.44 2.38 10.43
CA TYR A 313 19.60 1.26 10.85
C TYR A 313 19.45 1.18 12.38
N GLY A 314 19.69 2.26 13.12
CA GLY A 314 19.44 2.35 14.55
C GLY A 314 17.99 2.03 14.91
N SER A 315 17.77 1.43 16.10
CA SER A 315 16.42 1.15 16.57
C SER A 315 15.67 2.45 16.83
N GLY A 316 14.44 2.55 16.30
CA GLY A 316 13.58 3.73 16.46
C GLY A 316 14.01 4.96 15.66
N VAL A 317 14.90 4.84 14.66
CA VAL A 317 15.33 5.99 13.84
C VAL A 317 14.36 6.29 12.73
N VAL A 318 14.05 5.30 11.88
CA VAL A 318 13.22 5.50 10.70
C VAL A 318 11.75 5.67 11.07
N TYR A 319 11.11 6.74 10.59
CA TYR A 319 9.70 7.07 10.83
C TYR A 319 9.27 7.20 12.29
N GLN A 320 10.21 7.42 13.24
CA GLN A 320 9.90 7.47 14.65
C GLN A 320 8.80 8.47 15.00
N ASP A 321 8.91 9.70 14.50
CA ASP A 321 7.93 10.77 14.76
C ASP A 321 6.57 10.41 14.19
N TYR A 322 6.53 9.81 12.99
CA TYR A 322 5.29 9.35 12.39
C TYR A 322 4.64 8.24 13.21
N PHE A 323 5.40 7.25 13.70
CA PHE A 323 4.84 6.17 14.49
C PHE A 323 4.37 6.65 15.88
N ALA A 324 5.00 7.68 16.43
CA ALA A 324 4.59 8.31 17.69
C ALA A 324 3.35 9.23 17.53
N SER A 325 3.12 9.80 16.34
CA SER A 325 1.97 10.66 16.06
C SER A 325 0.69 9.85 15.87
N ARG A 326 -0.44 10.47 16.17
CA ARG A 326 -1.78 9.95 15.81
C ARG A 326 -2.23 10.35 14.41
N ASP A 327 -1.54 11.33 13.82
CA ASP A 327 -1.91 11.90 12.54
C ASP A 327 -1.34 11.10 11.37
N LEU A 328 -2.02 11.16 10.23
CA LEU A 328 -1.52 10.61 8.98
C LEU A 328 -0.60 11.63 8.30
N MET A 329 0.47 11.14 7.68
CA MET A 329 1.39 11.96 6.88
C MET A 329 0.75 12.37 5.53
N PHE A 330 -0.12 11.55 4.99
CA PHE A 330 -0.87 11.77 3.75
C PHE A 330 -2.35 11.54 3.99
N PRO A 331 -3.25 12.24 3.26
CA PRO A 331 -4.67 12.11 3.44
C PRO A 331 -5.19 10.72 3.05
N ALA A 332 -6.07 10.19 3.87
CA ALA A 332 -6.88 9.01 3.58
C ALA A 332 -8.14 9.05 4.43
N VAL A 333 -9.27 8.76 3.83
CA VAL A 333 -10.54 8.62 4.54
C VAL A 333 -10.57 7.27 5.26
N ALA A 334 -11.03 7.27 6.52
CA ALA A 334 -11.30 6.07 7.29
C ALA A 334 -12.53 6.27 8.15
N ASP A 335 -13.33 5.23 8.32
CA ASP A 335 -14.48 5.26 9.24
C ASP A 335 -13.99 5.19 10.69
N GLN A 336 -13.84 6.36 11.29
CA GLN A 336 -13.38 6.49 12.68
C GLN A 336 -14.47 6.16 13.72
N SER A 337 -15.72 5.90 13.31
CA SER A 337 -16.75 5.38 14.20
C SER A 337 -16.53 3.91 14.56
N ARG A 338 -15.77 3.19 13.73
CA ARG A 338 -15.42 1.76 13.90
C ARG A 338 -14.12 1.55 14.66
N ALA A 339 -13.05 2.29 14.31
CA ALA A 339 -11.76 2.29 15.00
C ALA A 339 -10.99 3.57 14.66
N ARG A 340 -10.03 3.98 15.50
CA ARG A 340 -9.18 5.14 15.22
C ARG A 340 -8.26 4.86 14.04
N GLN A 341 -7.94 5.87 13.26
CA GLN A 341 -7.19 5.73 11.98
C GLN A 341 -5.87 4.95 12.11
N LYS A 342 -5.12 5.10 13.21
CA LYS A 342 -3.86 4.39 13.45
C LYS A 342 -3.96 3.29 14.51
N ASP A 343 -5.15 2.82 14.85
CA ASP A 343 -5.28 1.58 15.61
C ASP A 343 -4.83 0.40 14.74
N PHE A 344 -3.98 -0.46 15.28
CA PHE A 344 -3.56 -1.65 14.57
C PHE A 344 -4.66 -2.70 14.53
N VAL A 345 -4.82 -3.29 13.35
CA VAL A 345 -5.67 -4.45 13.13
C VAL A 345 -4.86 -5.56 12.47
N PHE A 346 -5.24 -6.81 12.71
CA PHE A 346 -4.83 -7.95 11.89
C PHE A 346 -5.97 -8.28 10.94
N GLY A 347 -5.70 -8.37 9.65
CA GLY A 347 -6.72 -8.59 8.63
C GLY A 347 -6.46 -9.83 7.79
N ILE A 348 -7.54 -10.56 7.50
CA ILE A 348 -7.57 -11.67 6.54
C ILE A 348 -8.49 -11.28 5.38
N ARG A 349 -7.99 -11.42 4.15
CA ARG A 349 -8.73 -11.17 2.91
C ARG A 349 -8.66 -12.44 2.05
N GLN A 350 -9.45 -13.43 2.45
CA GLN A 350 -9.51 -14.76 1.82
C GLN A 350 -10.94 -15.34 1.92
N PHE A 351 -11.16 -16.48 1.36
CA PHE A 351 -12.42 -17.24 1.42
C PHE A 351 -13.65 -16.46 0.90
N GLY A 352 -13.42 -15.51 0.00
CA GLY A 352 -14.48 -14.67 -0.56
C GLY A 352 -14.92 -13.51 0.33
N GLY A 353 -14.21 -13.24 1.44
CA GLY A 353 -14.48 -12.13 2.35
C GLY A 353 -13.24 -11.44 2.89
N ALA A 354 -13.49 -10.41 3.69
CA ALA A 354 -12.46 -9.66 4.39
C ALA A 354 -12.90 -9.35 5.81
N LYS A 355 -12.05 -9.67 6.80
CA LYS A 355 -12.32 -9.39 8.21
C LYS A 355 -11.05 -8.97 8.93
N ALA A 356 -11.18 -7.99 9.81
CA ALA A 356 -10.10 -7.48 10.64
C ALA A 356 -10.40 -7.66 12.13
N TRP A 357 -9.36 -7.87 12.91
CA TRP A 357 -9.39 -7.97 14.37
C TRP A 357 -8.51 -6.88 14.95
N PRO A 358 -9.04 -5.94 15.77
CA PRO A 358 -8.21 -4.97 16.48
C PRO A 358 -7.17 -5.70 17.33
N LEU A 359 -5.90 -5.30 17.25
CA LEU A 359 -4.85 -5.93 18.05
C LEU A 359 -5.15 -5.85 19.54
N ALA A 360 -5.79 -4.78 19.99
CA ALA A 360 -6.24 -4.62 21.38
C ALA A 360 -7.17 -5.75 21.87
N ALA A 361 -7.86 -6.47 20.98
CA ALA A 361 -8.68 -7.61 21.36
C ALA A 361 -7.85 -8.78 21.92
N PHE A 362 -6.62 -8.94 21.44
CA PHE A 362 -5.72 -10.02 21.87
C PHE A 362 -5.14 -9.79 23.27
N ALA A 363 -5.12 -8.56 23.79
CA ALA A 363 -4.75 -8.29 25.18
C ALA A 363 -5.71 -8.96 26.18
N LYS A 364 -6.98 -9.11 25.80
CA LYS A 364 -8.01 -9.76 26.61
C LYS A 364 -8.24 -11.23 26.25
N SER A 365 -8.05 -11.57 24.97
CA SER A 365 -8.34 -12.90 24.44
C SER A 365 -7.22 -13.32 23.47
N PRO A 366 -6.10 -13.87 23.97
CA PRO A 366 -4.95 -14.24 23.11
C PRO A 366 -5.27 -15.38 22.13
N VAL A 367 -6.43 -16.02 22.28
CA VAL A 367 -6.98 -17.03 21.35
C VAL A 367 -8.39 -16.61 20.97
N ILE A 368 -8.61 -16.30 19.70
CA ILE A 368 -9.92 -15.94 19.17
C ILE A 368 -10.37 -17.00 18.16
N ASN A 369 -11.48 -17.67 18.43
CA ASN A 369 -12.14 -18.57 17.50
C ASN A 369 -13.21 -17.78 16.75
N ASP A 370 -13.08 -17.67 15.43
CA ASP A 370 -13.96 -16.85 14.60
C ASP A 370 -14.13 -17.47 13.20
N ALA A 371 -14.64 -16.68 12.25
CA ALA A 371 -14.77 -17.06 10.85
C ALA A 371 -14.57 -15.83 9.94
N VAL A 372 -14.14 -16.07 8.69
CA VAL A 372 -14.11 -15.10 7.60
C VAL A 372 -15.07 -15.59 6.52
N ALA A 373 -16.08 -14.80 6.19
CA ALA A 373 -17.14 -15.22 5.23
C ALA A 373 -17.67 -16.63 5.49
N GLY A 374 -17.83 -16.99 6.77
CA GLY A 374 -18.31 -18.32 7.19
C GLY A 374 -17.22 -19.38 7.28
N PHE A 375 -15.99 -19.13 6.80
CA PHE A 375 -14.88 -20.09 6.88
C PHE A 375 -14.23 -20.02 8.27
N PRO A 376 -14.20 -21.13 9.05
CA PRO A 376 -13.74 -21.12 10.44
C PRO A 376 -12.24 -20.91 10.57
N VAL A 377 -11.83 -19.94 11.38
CA VAL A 377 -10.42 -19.66 11.70
C VAL A 377 -10.19 -19.55 13.20
N VAL A 378 -8.97 -19.86 13.64
CA VAL A 378 -8.47 -19.50 14.97
C VAL A 378 -7.33 -18.53 14.83
N LEU A 379 -7.36 -17.46 15.62
CA LEU A 379 -6.28 -16.47 15.70
C LEU A 379 -5.58 -16.60 17.04
N LEU A 380 -4.26 -16.61 17.00
CA LEU A 380 -3.37 -16.58 18.16
C LEU A 380 -2.62 -15.25 18.13
N GLY A 381 -2.86 -14.39 19.10
CA GLY A 381 -2.33 -13.04 19.04
C GLY A 381 -1.80 -12.51 20.36
N GLU A 382 -0.86 -11.58 20.23
CA GLU A 382 -0.29 -10.77 21.29
C GLU A 382 -0.28 -9.31 20.85
N ALA A 383 -0.93 -8.44 21.63
CA ALA A 383 -1.14 -7.05 21.24
C ALA A 383 0.15 -6.23 21.21
N ASP A 384 1.02 -6.42 22.23
CA ASP A 384 2.19 -5.58 22.43
C ASP A 384 3.30 -5.79 21.41
N SER A 385 3.50 -7.04 20.99
CA SER A 385 4.47 -7.41 19.94
C SER A 385 3.92 -7.30 18.53
N ARG A 386 2.62 -6.99 18.38
CA ARG A 386 1.86 -7.06 17.12
C ARG A 386 1.90 -8.44 16.46
N THR A 387 2.19 -9.47 17.24
CA THR A 387 2.26 -10.86 16.76
C THR A 387 0.87 -11.43 16.64
N VAL A 388 0.45 -11.80 15.43
CA VAL A 388 -0.79 -12.55 15.19
C VAL A 388 -0.55 -13.64 14.16
N ARG A 389 -1.03 -14.83 14.48
CA ARG A 389 -1.07 -15.98 13.56
C ARG A 389 -2.49 -16.47 13.43
N ALA A 390 -2.92 -16.78 12.21
CA ALA A 390 -4.22 -17.35 11.95
C ALA A 390 -4.09 -18.74 11.32
N TYR A 391 -4.98 -19.64 11.69
CA TYR A 391 -5.02 -21.01 11.16
C TYR A 391 -6.46 -21.39 10.85
N GLU A 392 -6.62 -22.33 9.90
CA GLU A 392 -7.88 -23.02 9.74
C GLU A 392 -8.19 -23.78 11.03
N ARG A 393 -9.46 -23.90 11.40
CA ARG A 393 -9.84 -24.64 12.62
C ARG A 393 -10.91 -25.70 12.41
N GLY A 394 -11.58 -25.70 11.25
CA GLY A 394 -12.77 -26.53 11.07
C GLY A 394 -13.79 -26.29 12.20
N ASP A 395 -14.32 -27.36 12.76
CA ASP A 395 -15.29 -27.29 13.87
C ASP A 395 -14.64 -27.20 15.25
N LEU A 396 -13.29 -27.25 15.32
CA LEU A 396 -12.56 -27.23 16.58
C LEU A 396 -12.65 -25.86 17.27
N ARG A 397 -12.63 -25.87 18.61
CA ARG A 397 -12.54 -24.67 19.44
C ARG A 397 -11.29 -24.73 20.28
N PHE A 398 -10.48 -23.69 20.17
CA PHE A 398 -9.19 -23.57 20.83
C PHE A 398 -9.27 -22.69 22.06
N SER A 399 -8.48 -23.01 23.06
CA SER A 399 -8.26 -22.20 24.26
C SER A 399 -6.84 -22.40 24.79
N ARG A 400 -6.31 -21.46 25.60
CA ARG A 400 -5.07 -21.70 26.36
C ARG A 400 -5.40 -22.27 27.74
N ARG A 401 -4.73 -23.37 28.10
CA ARG A 401 -4.80 -23.97 29.45
C ARG A 401 -3.36 -24.24 29.92
N SER A 402 -2.98 -23.67 31.07
CA SER A 402 -1.62 -23.79 31.60
C SER A 402 -0.52 -23.46 30.58
N GLY A 403 -0.71 -22.41 29.77
CA GLY A 403 0.24 -21.99 28.72
C GLY A 403 0.16 -22.76 27.40
N LYS A 404 -0.48 -23.92 27.37
CA LYS A 404 -0.62 -24.79 26.19
C LYS A 404 -1.85 -24.44 25.37
N LEU A 405 -1.76 -24.62 24.05
CA LEU A 405 -2.91 -24.52 23.15
C LEU A 405 -3.66 -25.86 23.15
N MET A 406 -4.93 -25.82 23.50
CA MET A 406 -5.77 -27.00 23.69
C MET A 406 -7.08 -26.87 22.96
N THR A 407 -7.61 -27.95 22.43
CA THR A 407 -8.99 -28.07 21.98
C THR A 407 -9.92 -28.60 23.08
N ALA A 408 -11.23 -28.47 22.88
CA ALA A 408 -12.23 -28.86 23.87
C ALA A 408 -12.21 -30.37 24.18
N ASP A 409 -11.77 -31.21 23.23
CA ASP A 409 -11.56 -32.65 23.38
C ASP A 409 -10.28 -33.01 24.19
N GLY A 410 -9.55 -31.99 24.70
CA GLY A 410 -8.39 -32.20 25.56
C GLY A 410 -7.07 -32.45 24.80
N VAL A 411 -7.05 -32.30 23.47
CA VAL A 411 -5.84 -32.47 22.67
C VAL A 411 -4.97 -31.24 22.70
N GLU A 412 -3.67 -31.42 22.94
CA GLU A 412 -2.66 -30.37 22.88
C GLU A 412 -2.19 -30.14 21.44
N TRP A 413 -2.01 -28.87 21.07
CA TRP A 413 -1.57 -28.44 19.77
C TRP A 413 -0.28 -27.60 19.86
N GLN A 414 0.66 -27.91 18.97
CA GLN A 414 1.87 -27.12 18.77
C GLN A 414 1.63 -26.05 17.71
N VAL A 415 2.17 -24.86 17.96
CA VAL A 415 2.07 -23.71 17.05
C VAL A 415 3.34 -23.65 16.22
N ALA A 416 3.23 -23.86 14.90
CA ALA A 416 4.32 -23.67 13.96
C ALA A 416 3.95 -22.63 12.90
N GLU A 417 4.93 -22.20 12.10
CA GLU A 417 4.73 -21.13 11.14
C GLU A 417 3.93 -21.55 9.89
N ASP A 418 3.84 -22.83 9.63
CA ASP A 418 3.10 -23.43 8.50
C ASP A 418 1.76 -24.05 8.93
N ALA A 419 1.64 -24.55 10.15
CA ALA A 419 0.45 -25.24 10.64
C ALA A 419 0.34 -25.26 12.17
N LEU A 420 -0.85 -25.52 12.69
CA LEU A 420 -1.05 -26.13 14.01
C LEU A 420 -0.95 -27.64 13.89
N THR A 421 -0.17 -28.29 14.76
CA THR A 421 -0.02 -29.73 14.75
C THR A 421 -0.43 -30.32 16.09
N ALA A 422 -1.38 -31.24 16.07
CA ALA A 422 -1.87 -31.92 17.28
C ALA A 422 -0.97 -33.10 17.67
N THR A 423 -0.96 -33.43 18.95
CA THR A 423 -0.23 -34.59 19.47
C THR A 423 -0.77 -35.92 18.91
N ASP A 424 -1.98 -35.95 18.37
CA ASP A 424 -2.62 -37.07 17.69
C ASP A 424 -2.37 -37.11 16.17
N GLY A 425 -1.56 -36.21 15.62
CA GLY A 425 -1.16 -36.15 14.23
C GLY A 425 -2.05 -35.34 13.31
N ARG A 426 -3.14 -34.72 13.81
CA ARG A 426 -3.95 -33.76 13.02
C ARG A 426 -3.12 -32.51 12.72
N SER A 427 -3.33 -31.91 11.54
CA SER A 427 -2.68 -30.67 11.13
C SER A 427 -3.69 -29.69 10.55
N LEU A 428 -3.54 -28.40 10.88
CA LEU A 428 -4.39 -27.32 10.42
C LEU A 428 -3.51 -26.22 9.79
N PRO A 429 -3.70 -25.92 8.51
CA PRO A 429 -2.80 -25.03 7.78
C PRO A 429 -2.90 -23.59 8.28
N ARG A 430 -1.80 -22.84 8.09
CA ARG A 430 -1.72 -21.42 8.34
C ARG A 430 -2.57 -20.65 7.33
N VAL A 431 -3.29 -19.64 7.81
CA VAL A 431 -4.03 -18.68 6.98
C VAL A 431 -3.21 -17.40 6.85
N ALA A 432 -3.04 -16.91 5.62
CA ALA A 432 -2.34 -15.66 5.39
C ALA A 432 -3.21 -14.46 5.84
N GLY A 433 -2.57 -13.54 6.53
CA GLY A 433 -3.13 -12.28 6.97
C GLY A 433 -2.00 -11.28 7.22
N SER A 434 -2.34 -10.05 7.49
CA SER A 434 -1.35 -9.00 7.75
C SER A 434 -1.82 -8.02 8.82
N VAL A 435 -0.86 -7.49 9.57
CA VAL A 435 -1.09 -6.34 10.45
C VAL A 435 -1.07 -5.08 9.61
N SER A 436 -1.95 -4.13 9.92
CA SER A 436 -1.96 -2.79 9.33
C SER A 436 -2.62 -1.79 10.26
N TYR A 437 -2.47 -0.50 9.98
CA TYR A 437 -3.34 0.51 10.57
C TYR A 437 -4.76 0.40 10.00
N TRP A 438 -5.75 0.82 10.81
CA TRP A 438 -7.15 0.79 10.44
C TRP A 438 -7.46 1.56 9.16
N PHE A 439 -6.89 2.76 8.99
CA PHE A 439 -7.13 3.57 7.79
C PHE A 439 -6.73 2.83 6.51
N ALA A 440 -5.66 2.05 6.57
CA ALA A 440 -5.19 1.30 5.40
C ALA A 440 -6.12 0.14 5.07
N TRP A 441 -6.61 -0.56 6.08
CA TRP A 441 -7.59 -1.63 5.91
C TRP A 441 -8.93 -1.10 5.39
N ASP A 442 -9.50 -0.12 6.09
CA ASP A 442 -10.80 0.45 5.80
C ASP A 442 -10.83 1.19 4.46
N GLY A 443 -9.83 2.05 4.19
CA GLY A 443 -9.74 2.84 2.97
C GLY A 443 -9.65 2.02 1.68
N TYR A 444 -9.16 0.77 1.75
CA TYR A 444 -9.07 -0.12 0.59
C TYR A 444 -10.24 -1.08 0.46
N LEU A 445 -10.82 -1.52 1.54
CA LEU A 445 -11.85 -2.57 1.53
C LEU A 445 -13.26 -2.02 1.74
N GLY A 446 -13.37 -0.82 2.31
CA GLY A 446 -14.62 -0.11 2.47
C GLY A 446 -15.65 -0.87 3.31
N ASP A 447 -16.94 -0.62 3.03
CA ASP A 447 -18.07 -1.19 3.77
C ASP A 447 -18.17 -2.72 3.69
N GLY A 448 -17.48 -3.36 2.74
CA GLY A 448 -17.47 -4.82 2.57
C GLY A 448 -16.59 -5.57 3.56
N ALA A 449 -15.76 -4.87 4.36
CA ALA A 449 -14.86 -5.48 5.33
C ALA A 449 -15.48 -5.53 6.73
N GLU A 450 -15.53 -6.74 7.29
CA GLU A 450 -15.97 -6.91 8.68
C GLU A 450 -14.89 -6.44 9.67
N LEU A 451 -15.33 -5.87 10.78
CA LEU A 451 -14.48 -5.62 11.95
C LEU A 451 -14.98 -6.45 13.14
N TYR A 452 -14.07 -7.26 13.71
CA TYR A 452 -14.37 -8.06 14.90
C TYR A 452 -14.78 -7.16 16.08
N ARG A 453 -15.86 -7.52 16.73
CA ARG A 453 -16.36 -6.91 17.96
C ARG A 453 -16.38 -7.96 19.06
N GLN A 454 -15.70 -7.65 20.18
CA GLN A 454 -15.66 -8.55 21.32
C GLN A 454 -17.04 -8.58 21.98
N GLY A 455 -17.67 -9.77 22.10
CA GLY A 455 -18.96 -9.95 22.77
C GLY A 455 -20.19 -9.92 21.83
N GLY A 456 -20.01 -10.07 20.51
CA GLY A 456 -21.11 -10.33 19.57
C GLY A 456 -21.46 -11.81 19.54
#